data_a970fed7f895ba96925846515d217444
#
_entry.id   a970fed7f895ba96925846515d217444
#
_cell.length_a   1.000
_cell.length_b   1.000
_cell.length_c   1.000
_cell.angle_alpha   90.00
_cell.angle_beta   90.00
_cell.angle_gamma   90.00
#
_symmetry.space_group_name_H-M   'P 1'
#
loop_
_entity.id
_entity.type
_entity.pdbx_description
1 polymer ?
#
loop_
_entity_poly.entity_id
_entity_poly.type
_entity_poly.pdbx_seq_one_letter_code
_entity_poly.pdbx_strand_id
1 'polypeptide(L)'
;MGYADELFDLTGRVVLITGGSRGLGREMAFAAARCGADIVIASRNLESCAATAAEITAATGRAVLAHQVHVGRWDQLEPLADAAYERFGKVDVLVNNAGMSPLYESLGSVTEQLFDSVVNLNFKGPFRLSALLGERMVAGGGGSIINVSSSGSLRPDAHMLPYAAAKAGLNVLTEGFAKAFGPTVRVNTLMAGPFLPDISKAWDFGDQASDATGYGSETNPFAHFPLGRAGNPPEIIGAALFLMSDASSFTTGSILRADGGLP
;
A
#
# COMPACT_ATOMS: atom_id res chain seq x y z
N MET A 1 -17.48 -8.44 22.24
CA MET A 1 -16.26 -7.90 21.64
C MET A 1 -15.37 -7.38 22.77
N GLY A 2 -14.08 -7.64 22.72
CA GLY A 2 -13.14 -7.05 23.68
C GLY A 2 -12.70 -5.66 23.20
N TYR A 3 -12.09 -4.88 24.09
CA TYR A 3 -11.62 -3.51 23.79
C TYR A 3 -10.72 -3.42 22.53
N ALA A 4 -9.88 -4.41 22.30
CA ALA A 4 -9.05 -4.47 21.10
C ALA A 4 -9.89 -4.63 19.81
N ASP A 5 -10.97 -5.42 19.88
CA ASP A 5 -11.86 -5.64 18.73
C ASP A 5 -12.54 -4.32 18.35
N GLU A 6 -12.94 -3.51 19.33
CA GLU A 6 -13.56 -2.20 19.08
C GLU A 6 -12.60 -1.21 18.43
N LEU A 7 -11.31 -1.19 18.84
CA LEU A 7 -10.31 -0.31 18.28
C LEU A 7 -9.99 -0.57 16.80
N PHE A 8 -10.08 -1.84 16.38
CA PHE A 8 -9.76 -2.27 15.02
C PHE A 8 -11.02 -2.58 14.19
N ASP A 9 -12.22 -2.27 14.70
CA ASP A 9 -13.46 -2.49 13.97
C ASP A 9 -13.55 -1.58 12.75
N LEU A 10 -13.79 -2.20 11.60
CA LEU A 10 -14.02 -1.52 10.32
C LEU A 10 -15.44 -1.77 9.79
N THR A 11 -16.35 -2.23 10.64
CA THR A 11 -17.75 -2.49 10.27
C THR A 11 -18.40 -1.22 9.71
N GLY A 12 -18.98 -1.34 8.52
CA GLY A 12 -19.61 -0.21 7.82
C GLY A 12 -18.61 0.75 7.14
N ARG A 13 -17.30 0.49 7.19
CA ARG A 13 -16.28 1.23 6.43
C ARG A 13 -16.10 0.62 5.04
N VAL A 14 -15.71 1.46 4.10
CA VAL A 14 -15.31 1.07 2.74
C VAL A 14 -13.83 1.36 2.55
N VAL A 15 -13.05 0.32 2.21
CA VAL A 15 -11.60 0.39 2.04
C VAL A 15 -11.23 0.18 0.57
N LEU A 16 -10.67 1.19 -0.07
CA LEU A 16 -10.14 1.10 -1.44
C LEU A 16 -8.64 0.82 -1.41
N ILE A 17 -8.22 -0.27 -2.04
CA ILE A 17 -6.82 -0.69 -2.08
C ILE A 17 -6.33 -0.82 -3.52
N THR A 18 -5.36 0.00 -3.89
CA THR A 18 -4.68 -0.16 -5.18
C THR A 18 -3.62 -1.26 -5.11
N GLY A 19 -3.50 -2.08 -6.14
CA GLY A 19 -2.64 -3.27 -6.13
C GLY A 19 -3.13 -4.35 -5.16
N GLY A 20 -4.44 -4.37 -4.86
CA GLY A 20 -5.06 -5.26 -3.87
C GLY A 20 -5.26 -6.71 -4.30
N SER A 21 -4.88 -7.10 -5.53
CA SER A 21 -5.09 -8.46 -6.05
C SER A 21 -3.97 -9.45 -5.71
N ARG A 22 -2.86 -9.00 -5.11
CA ARG A 22 -1.72 -9.86 -4.72
C ARG A 22 -0.84 -9.20 -3.66
N GLY A 23 0.12 -9.95 -3.10
CA GLY A 23 1.13 -9.48 -2.17
C GLY A 23 0.55 -8.71 -0.98
N LEU A 24 1.23 -7.67 -0.54
CA LEU A 24 0.83 -6.87 0.63
C LEU A 24 -0.58 -6.28 0.49
N GLY A 25 -0.96 -5.83 -0.72
CA GLY A 25 -2.28 -5.28 -0.96
C GLY A 25 -3.40 -6.30 -0.73
N ARG A 26 -3.18 -7.57 -1.14
CA ARG A 26 -4.13 -8.66 -0.90
C ARG A 26 -4.25 -8.98 0.59
N GLU A 27 -3.13 -9.06 1.31
CA GLU A 27 -3.15 -9.29 2.76
C GLU A 27 -3.92 -8.19 3.50
N MET A 28 -3.67 -6.93 3.15
CA MET A 28 -4.38 -5.77 3.71
C MET A 28 -5.87 -5.81 3.37
N ALA A 29 -6.26 -6.22 2.15
CA ALA A 29 -7.67 -6.34 1.76
C ALA A 29 -8.41 -7.42 2.57
N PHE A 30 -7.80 -8.60 2.71
CA PHE A 30 -8.34 -9.68 3.54
C PHE A 30 -8.49 -9.27 5.01
N ALA A 31 -7.46 -8.61 5.56
CA ALA A 31 -7.47 -8.16 6.93
C ALA A 31 -8.57 -7.13 7.20
N ALA A 32 -8.71 -6.13 6.32
CA ALA A 32 -9.76 -5.12 6.43
C ALA A 32 -11.17 -5.74 6.34
N ALA A 33 -11.37 -6.70 5.43
CA ALA A 33 -12.64 -7.42 5.30
C ALA A 33 -12.96 -8.27 6.53
N ARG A 34 -11.97 -8.94 7.13
CA ARG A 34 -12.13 -9.69 8.40
C ARG A 34 -12.47 -8.78 9.58
N CYS A 35 -12.03 -7.53 9.55
CA CYS A 35 -12.41 -6.49 10.51
C CYS A 35 -13.73 -5.79 10.16
N GLY A 36 -14.50 -6.28 9.17
CA GLY A 36 -15.86 -5.83 8.86
C GLY A 36 -16.01 -4.83 7.72
N ALA A 37 -14.92 -4.45 7.03
CA ALA A 37 -14.99 -3.50 5.92
C ALA A 37 -15.54 -4.13 4.64
N ASP A 38 -16.22 -3.33 3.82
CA ASP A 38 -16.43 -3.60 2.41
C ASP A 38 -15.22 -3.10 1.61
N ILE A 39 -14.87 -3.77 0.50
CA ILE A 39 -13.58 -3.60 -0.15
C ILE A 39 -13.74 -3.17 -1.61
N VAL A 40 -12.88 -2.26 -2.06
CA VAL A 40 -12.61 -2.00 -3.48
C VAL A 40 -11.20 -2.46 -3.80
N ILE A 41 -11.06 -3.47 -4.64
CA ILE A 41 -9.78 -3.97 -5.14
C ILE A 41 -9.53 -3.39 -6.53
N ALA A 42 -8.46 -2.63 -6.68
CA ALA A 42 -8.12 -1.98 -7.93
C ALA A 42 -6.73 -2.40 -8.42
N SER A 43 -6.63 -3.02 -9.61
CA SER A 43 -5.36 -3.34 -10.26
C SER A 43 -5.49 -3.45 -11.77
N ARG A 44 -4.37 -3.66 -12.48
CA ARG A 44 -4.33 -3.74 -13.95
C ARG A 44 -5.02 -4.98 -14.53
N ASN A 45 -5.06 -6.07 -13.77
CA ASN A 45 -5.66 -7.33 -14.21
C ASN A 45 -7.00 -7.53 -13.49
N LEU A 46 -8.11 -7.38 -14.25
CA LEU A 46 -9.46 -7.52 -13.72
C LEU A 46 -9.74 -8.94 -13.22
N GLU A 47 -9.26 -9.96 -13.92
CA GLU A 47 -9.46 -11.36 -13.55
C GLU A 47 -8.85 -11.65 -12.17
N SER A 48 -7.61 -11.19 -11.93
CA SER A 48 -6.97 -11.31 -10.61
C SER A 48 -7.72 -10.54 -9.52
N CYS A 49 -8.29 -9.36 -9.84
CA CYS A 49 -9.13 -8.61 -8.90
C CYS A 49 -10.40 -9.40 -8.57
N ALA A 50 -11.07 -9.95 -9.59
CA ALA A 50 -12.31 -10.71 -9.43
C ALA A 50 -12.09 -12.00 -8.64
N ALA A 51 -11.00 -12.72 -8.90
CA ALA A 51 -10.63 -13.91 -8.13
C ALA A 51 -10.42 -13.58 -6.66
N THR A 52 -9.62 -12.55 -6.35
CA THR A 52 -9.39 -12.11 -4.95
C THR A 52 -10.69 -11.61 -4.31
N ALA A 53 -11.55 -10.90 -5.06
CA ALA A 53 -12.84 -10.45 -4.57
C ALA A 53 -13.76 -11.62 -4.16
N ALA A 54 -13.80 -12.67 -5.01
CA ALA A 54 -14.58 -13.88 -4.71
C ALA A 54 -14.06 -14.60 -3.46
N GLU A 55 -12.74 -14.72 -3.32
CA GLU A 55 -12.12 -15.33 -2.14
C GLU A 55 -12.43 -14.54 -0.84
N ILE A 56 -12.33 -13.20 -0.86
CA ILE A 56 -12.67 -12.36 0.28
C ILE A 56 -14.15 -12.49 0.63
N THR A 57 -15.04 -12.41 -0.36
CA THR A 57 -16.49 -12.55 -0.14
C THR A 57 -16.82 -13.92 0.45
N ALA A 58 -16.23 -15.00 -0.06
CA ALA A 58 -16.44 -16.35 0.47
C ALA A 58 -15.94 -16.50 1.93
N ALA A 59 -14.81 -15.86 2.26
CA ALA A 59 -14.19 -15.99 3.59
C ALA A 59 -14.81 -15.09 4.65
N THR A 60 -15.46 -13.96 4.27
CA THR A 60 -15.86 -12.92 5.23
C THR A 60 -17.31 -12.49 5.10
N GLY A 61 -17.99 -12.82 4.00
CA GLY A 61 -19.33 -12.33 3.67
C GLY A 61 -19.38 -10.84 3.28
N ARG A 62 -18.23 -10.15 3.19
CA ARG A 62 -18.20 -8.72 2.87
C ARG A 62 -18.36 -8.47 1.37
N ALA A 63 -18.94 -7.32 1.04
CA ALA A 63 -19.09 -6.92 -0.35
C ALA A 63 -17.74 -6.44 -0.90
N VAL A 64 -17.38 -6.90 -2.11
CA VAL A 64 -16.14 -6.52 -2.77
C VAL A 64 -16.41 -6.05 -4.18
N LEU A 65 -15.88 -4.88 -4.55
CA LEU A 65 -15.83 -4.37 -5.92
C LEU A 65 -14.44 -4.64 -6.51
N ALA A 66 -14.39 -5.43 -7.58
CA ALA A 66 -13.19 -5.59 -8.40
C ALA A 66 -13.20 -4.55 -9.53
N HIS A 67 -12.14 -3.74 -9.64
CA HIS A 67 -12.04 -2.69 -10.65
C HIS A 67 -10.70 -2.72 -11.39
N GLN A 68 -10.74 -2.65 -12.72
CA GLN A 68 -9.54 -2.57 -13.54
C GLN A 68 -9.04 -1.13 -13.62
N VAL A 69 -7.78 -0.91 -13.24
CA VAL A 69 -7.14 0.40 -13.33
C VAL A 69 -5.63 0.30 -13.49
N HIS A 70 -5.05 1.15 -14.30
CA HIS A 70 -3.61 1.41 -14.28
C HIS A 70 -3.36 2.70 -13.50
N VAL A 71 -2.91 2.58 -12.24
CA VAL A 71 -2.75 3.72 -11.31
C VAL A 71 -1.80 4.80 -11.85
N GLY A 72 -0.85 4.46 -12.72
CA GLY A 72 0.00 5.44 -13.40
C GLY A 72 -0.69 6.23 -14.53
N ARG A 73 -1.97 5.96 -14.82
CA ARG A 73 -2.75 6.69 -15.83
C ARG A 73 -3.75 7.60 -15.15
N TRP A 74 -3.50 8.90 -15.25
CA TRP A 74 -4.27 9.95 -14.59
C TRP A 74 -5.76 9.92 -14.90
N ASP A 75 -6.10 9.68 -16.17
CA ASP A 75 -7.47 9.62 -16.69
C ASP A 75 -8.29 8.43 -16.17
N GLN A 76 -7.64 7.39 -15.64
CA GLN A 76 -8.30 6.21 -15.10
C GLN A 76 -8.66 6.32 -13.61
N LEU A 77 -8.14 7.33 -12.90
CA LEU A 77 -8.27 7.41 -11.44
C LEU A 77 -9.59 8.01 -10.98
N GLU A 78 -10.14 8.97 -11.71
CA GLU A 78 -11.45 9.51 -11.41
C GLU A 78 -12.58 8.50 -11.67
N PRO A 79 -12.60 7.75 -12.79
CA PRO A 79 -13.53 6.62 -12.98
C PRO A 79 -13.46 5.56 -11.88
N LEU A 80 -12.27 5.26 -11.34
CA LEU A 80 -12.14 4.35 -10.17
C LEU A 80 -12.84 4.93 -8.94
N ALA A 81 -12.59 6.21 -8.64
CA ALA A 81 -13.24 6.88 -7.51
C ALA A 81 -14.76 6.91 -7.67
N ASP A 82 -15.25 7.20 -8.87
CA ASP A 82 -16.68 7.24 -9.18
C ASP A 82 -17.32 5.86 -9.02
N ALA A 83 -16.71 4.81 -9.54
CA ALA A 83 -17.20 3.44 -9.39
C ALA A 83 -17.28 2.99 -7.92
N ALA A 84 -16.33 3.41 -7.08
CA ALA A 84 -16.36 3.11 -5.64
C ALA A 84 -17.54 3.82 -4.96
N TYR A 85 -17.76 5.10 -5.28
CA TYR A 85 -18.89 5.88 -4.75
C TYR A 85 -20.24 5.43 -5.29
N GLU A 86 -20.34 5.06 -6.57
CA GLU A 86 -21.55 4.47 -7.15
C GLU A 86 -21.95 3.18 -6.44
N ARG A 87 -20.95 2.33 -6.13
CA ARG A 87 -21.21 1.02 -5.51
C ARG A 87 -21.52 1.08 -4.02
N PHE A 88 -20.84 1.97 -3.27
CA PHE A 88 -20.87 1.99 -1.81
C PHE A 88 -21.29 3.32 -1.20
N GLY A 89 -21.43 4.38 -1.99
CA GLY A 89 -21.79 5.73 -1.52
C GLY A 89 -20.64 6.50 -0.87
N LYS A 90 -19.53 5.84 -0.55
CA LYS A 90 -18.38 6.43 0.16
C LYS A 90 -17.11 5.63 -0.03
N VAL A 91 -16.00 6.21 0.38
CA VAL A 91 -14.73 5.53 0.69
C VAL A 91 -14.23 6.10 2.01
N ASP A 92 -14.09 5.27 3.03
CA ASP A 92 -13.60 5.69 4.36
C ASP A 92 -12.08 5.55 4.47
N VAL A 93 -11.48 4.60 3.73
CA VAL A 93 -10.04 4.36 3.75
C VAL A 93 -9.52 4.18 2.33
N LEU A 94 -8.46 4.94 2.00
CA LEU A 94 -7.68 4.75 0.78
C LEU A 94 -6.32 4.16 1.13
N VAL A 95 -5.93 3.06 0.46
CA VAL A 95 -4.58 2.50 0.53
C VAL A 95 -3.91 2.59 -0.84
N ASN A 96 -3.01 3.54 -1.01
CA ASN A 96 -2.14 3.68 -2.16
C ASN A 96 -0.99 2.67 -2.05
N ASN A 97 -1.25 1.42 -2.45
CA ASN A 97 -0.27 0.34 -2.34
C ASN A 97 0.34 -0.06 -3.69
N ALA A 98 -0.34 0.17 -4.81
CA ALA A 98 0.22 -0.15 -6.13
C ALA A 98 1.59 0.50 -6.35
N GLY A 99 2.55 -0.31 -6.77
CA GLY A 99 3.91 0.16 -7.02
C GLY A 99 4.71 -0.80 -7.89
N MET A 100 5.85 -0.33 -8.39
CA MET A 100 6.87 -1.13 -9.07
C MET A 100 8.26 -0.55 -8.85
N SER A 101 9.26 -1.43 -8.81
CA SER A 101 10.67 -1.08 -8.70
C SER A 101 11.47 -1.91 -9.71
N PRO A 102 11.46 -1.56 -11.00
CA PRO A 102 12.28 -2.25 -11.99
C PRO A 102 13.75 -1.97 -11.74
N LEU A 103 14.58 -3.01 -11.89
CA LEU A 103 16.03 -2.87 -11.89
C LEU A 103 16.54 -2.42 -13.25
N TYR A 104 17.73 -1.85 -13.28
CA TYR A 104 18.46 -1.42 -14.46
C TYR A 104 19.97 -1.67 -14.29
N GLU A 105 20.69 -1.86 -15.38
CA GLU A 105 22.12 -2.24 -15.34
C GLU A 105 23.03 -1.11 -14.86
N SER A 106 22.72 0.14 -15.25
CA SER A 106 23.49 1.32 -14.85
C SER A 106 22.57 2.55 -14.85
N LEU A 107 22.97 3.61 -14.17
CA LEU A 107 22.25 4.88 -14.13
C LEU A 107 22.07 5.48 -15.54
N GLY A 108 23.08 5.35 -16.38
CA GLY A 108 23.00 5.83 -17.77
C GLY A 108 22.10 5.03 -18.68
N SER A 109 21.71 3.79 -18.29
CA SER A 109 20.78 2.95 -19.05
C SER A 109 19.31 3.20 -18.69
N VAL A 110 19.03 4.05 -17.69
CA VAL A 110 17.65 4.41 -17.32
C VAL A 110 17.03 5.23 -18.45
N THR A 111 16.04 4.66 -19.13
CA THR A 111 15.32 5.36 -20.18
C THR A 111 14.26 6.30 -19.59
N GLU A 112 13.91 7.36 -20.33
CA GLU A 112 12.79 8.24 -19.98
C GLU A 112 11.50 7.44 -19.74
N GLN A 113 11.21 6.47 -20.61
CA GLN A 113 10.03 5.60 -20.46
C GLN A 113 10.01 4.82 -19.15
N LEU A 114 11.17 4.28 -18.71
CA LEU A 114 11.28 3.58 -17.43
C LEU A 114 11.07 4.57 -16.29
N PHE A 115 11.76 5.71 -16.33
CA PHE A 115 11.65 6.76 -15.32
C PHE A 115 10.21 7.24 -15.16
N ASP A 116 9.55 7.61 -16.25
CA ASP A 116 8.17 8.08 -16.28
C ASP A 116 7.19 7.03 -15.77
N SER A 117 7.38 5.77 -16.17
CA SER A 117 6.55 4.66 -15.70
C SER A 117 6.62 4.50 -14.19
N VAL A 118 7.83 4.60 -13.61
CA VAL A 118 8.06 4.51 -12.16
C VAL A 118 7.43 5.69 -11.44
N VAL A 119 7.68 6.91 -11.90
CA VAL A 119 7.15 8.14 -11.29
C VAL A 119 5.62 8.19 -11.40
N ASN A 120 5.07 7.87 -12.57
CA ASN A 120 3.63 7.88 -12.79
C ASN A 120 2.91 6.90 -11.85
N LEU A 121 3.46 5.69 -11.64
CA LEU A 121 2.81 4.68 -10.79
C LEU A 121 3.02 4.93 -9.30
N ASN A 122 4.26 5.28 -8.87
CA ASN A 122 4.60 5.33 -7.45
C ASN A 122 4.38 6.71 -6.79
N PHE A 123 4.18 7.77 -7.60
CA PHE A 123 4.08 9.14 -7.09
C PHE A 123 2.86 9.88 -7.66
N LYS A 124 2.78 10.06 -8.97
CA LYS A 124 1.73 10.85 -9.63
C LYS A 124 0.33 10.25 -9.44
N GLY A 125 0.20 8.93 -9.58
CA GLY A 125 -1.06 8.21 -9.35
C GLY A 125 -1.56 8.33 -7.91
N PRO A 126 -0.75 7.99 -6.89
CA PRO A 126 -1.09 8.22 -5.49
C PRO A 126 -1.45 9.67 -5.15
N PHE A 127 -0.74 10.66 -5.73
CA PHE A 127 -1.12 12.07 -5.59
C PHE A 127 -2.54 12.33 -6.07
N ARG A 128 -2.85 11.93 -7.32
CA ARG A 128 -4.17 12.18 -7.93
C ARG A 128 -5.29 11.50 -7.14
N LEU A 129 -5.11 10.24 -6.78
CA LEU A 129 -6.13 9.48 -6.07
C LEU A 129 -6.34 10.02 -4.65
N SER A 130 -5.27 10.40 -3.96
CA SER A 130 -5.36 11.07 -2.65
C SER A 130 -6.07 12.41 -2.72
N ALA A 131 -5.82 13.22 -3.76
CA ALA A 131 -6.50 14.49 -3.95
C ALA A 131 -8.01 14.28 -4.19
N LEU A 132 -8.38 13.40 -5.13
CA LEU A 132 -9.78 13.13 -5.46
C LEU A 132 -10.58 12.57 -4.27
N LEU A 133 -10.04 11.53 -3.63
CA LEU A 133 -10.75 10.87 -2.52
C LEU A 133 -10.64 11.66 -1.23
N GLY A 134 -9.52 12.37 -0.99
CA GLY A 134 -9.37 13.23 0.18
C GLY A 134 -10.40 14.35 0.25
N GLU A 135 -10.66 15.05 -0.88
CA GLU A 135 -11.72 16.05 -0.97
C GLU A 135 -13.10 15.45 -0.72
N ARG A 136 -13.39 14.28 -1.31
CA ARG A 136 -14.66 13.55 -1.10
C ARG A 136 -14.81 13.08 0.35
N MET A 137 -13.73 12.59 0.99
CA MET A 137 -13.72 12.20 2.41
C MET A 137 -13.96 13.41 3.32
N VAL A 138 -13.34 14.57 3.05
CA VAL A 138 -13.60 15.81 3.81
C VAL A 138 -15.07 16.19 3.74
N ALA A 139 -15.66 16.17 2.55
CA ALA A 139 -17.08 16.44 2.36
C ALA A 139 -18.01 15.38 2.99
N GLY A 140 -17.57 14.14 3.07
CA GLY A 140 -18.29 12.98 3.62
C GLY A 140 -18.17 12.77 5.13
N GLY A 141 -17.43 13.63 5.84
CA GLY A 141 -17.31 13.57 7.30
C GLY A 141 -16.06 12.86 7.85
N GLY A 142 -15.13 12.44 6.99
CA GLY A 142 -13.81 11.96 7.42
C GLY A 142 -13.29 10.73 6.69
N GLY A 143 -12.05 10.35 7.04
CA GLY A 143 -11.41 9.18 6.45
C GLY A 143 -9.95 9.01 6.84
N SER A 144 -9.32 7.99 6.25
CA SER A 144 -7.90 7.70 6.40
C SER A 144 -7.26 7.40 5.05
N ILE A 145 -6.16 8.07 4.73
CA ILE A 145 -5.35 7.80 3.54
C ILE A 145 -4.01 7.20 3.99
N ILE A 146 -3.66 6.06 3.41
CA ILE A 146 -2.43 5.33 3.71
C ILE A 146 -1.61 5.23 2.43
N ASN A 147 -0.44 5.85 2.44
CA ASN A 147 0.53 5.76 1.37
C ASN A 147 1.57 4.68 1.68
N VAL A 148 1.56 3.59 0.93
CA VAL A 148 2.56 2.52 1.10
C VAL A 148 3.87 2.97 0.45
N SER A 149 4.84 3.33 1.31
CA SER A 149 6.18 3.73 0.93
C SER A 149 7.16 2.56 1.09
N SER A 150 8.44 2.84 1.02
CA SER A 150 9.52 1.86 1.11
C SER A 150 10.65 2.38 1.99
N SER A 151 11.33 1.48 2.69
CA SER A 151 12.60 1.78 3.36
C SER A 151 13.64 2.37 2.40
N GLY A 152 13.58 2.01 1.10
CA GLY A 152 14.39 2.63 0.05
C GLY A 152 14.18 4.14 -0.12
N SER A 153 13.08 4.71 0.40
CA SER A 153 12.86 6.17 0.40
C SER A 153 13.77 6.93 1.37
N LEU A 154 14.30 6.24 2.40
CA LEU A 154 15.26 6.78 3.39
C LEU A 154 16.68 6.26 3.17
N ARG A 155 16.82 5.07 2.60
CA ARG A 155 18.07 4.38 2.32
C ARG A 155 18.08 3.93 0.87
N PRO A 156 18.28 4.87 -0.08
CA PRO A 156 18.22 4.56 -1.50
C PRO A 156 19.41 3.69 -1.93
N ASP A 157 19.12 2.68 -2.73
CA ASP A 157 20.12 1.92 -3.46
C ASP A 157 20.28 2.47 -4.88
N ALA A 158 21.52 2.41 -5.40
CA ALA A 158 21.84 2.94 -6.74
C ALA A 158 21.03 2.26 -7.87
N HIS A 159 20.60 1.01 -7.66
CA HIS A 159 19.84 0.25 -8.65
C HIS A 159 18.32 0.53 -8.63
N MET A 160 17.84 1.44 -7.76
CA MET A 160 16.41 1.77 -7.65
C MET A 160 16.14 3.27 -7.49
N LEU A 161 17.02 4.17 -7.90
CA LEU A 161 16.91 5.61 -7.63
C LEU A 161 15.59 6.26 -8.09
N PRO A 162 15.03 6.00 -9.29
CA PRO A 162 13.73 6.55 -9.67
C PRO A 162 12.61 6.12 -8.72
N TYR A 163 12.63 4.85 -8.28
CA TYR A 163 11.67 4.34 -7.30
C TYR A 163 11.86 4.97 -5.93
N ALA A 164 13.09 5.01 -5.43
CA ALA A 164 13.42 5.59 -4.14
C ALA A 164 13.01 7.07 -4.06
N ALA A 165 13.30 7.85 -5.12
CA ALA A 165 12.90 9.24 -5.24
C ALA A 165 11.37 9.40 -5.26
N ALA A 166 10.65 8.57 -6.02
CA ALA A 166 9.19 8.59 -6.06
C ALA A 166 8.58 8.27 -4.67
N LYS A 167 9.14 7.29 -3.94
CA LYS A 167 8.67 6.93 -2.58
C LYS A 167 9.07 7.98 -1.54
N ALA A 168 10.20 8.66 -1.69
CA ALA A 168 10.56 9.81 -0.86
C ALA A 168 9.59 10.99 -1.08
N GLY A 169 9.28 11.29 -2.36
CA GLY A 169 8.25 12.26 -2.70
C GLY A 169 6.88 11.92 -2.11
N LEU A 170 6.51 10.63 -2.08
CA LEU A 170 5.26 10.17 -1.48
C LEU A 170 5.22 10.42 0.04
N ASN A 171 6.35 10.32 0.74
CA ASN A 171 6.43 10.68 2.17
C ASN A 171 6.15 12.18 2.38
N VAL A 172 6.69 13.05 1.51
CA VAL A 172 6.43 14.50 1.53
C VAL A 172 4.95 14.80 1.23
N LEU A 173 4.34 14.11 0.26
CA LEU A 173 2.91 14.26 -0.04
C LEU A 173 2.04 13.86 1.15
N THR A 174 2.43 12.84 1.91
CA THR A 174 1.70 12.41 3.12
C THR A 174 1.58 13.56 4.13
N GLU A 175 2.67 14.25 4.42
CA GLU A 175 2.65 15.39 5.33
C GLU A 175 1.85 16.57 4.76
N GLY A 176 2.00 16.84 3.46
CA GLY A 176 1.25 17.89 2.77
C GLY A 176 -0.25 17.65 2.81
N PHE A 177 -0.70 16.44 2.48
CA PHE A 177 -2.11 16.08 2.52
C PHE A 177 -2.68 16.02 3.95
N ALA A 178 -1.89 15.60 4.94
CA ALA A 178 -2.30 15.65 6.34
C ALA A 178 -2.63 17.08 6.80
N LYS A 179 -1.85 18.07 6.34
CA LYS A 179 -2.13 19.50 6.59
C LYS A 179 -3.33 20.02 5.79
N ALA A 180 -3.48 19.57 4.54
CA ALA A 180 -4.55 20.03 3.65
C ALA A 180 -5.94 19.50 4.04
N PHE A 181 -6.03 18.24 4.51
CA PHE A 181 -7.30 17.55 4.80
C PHE A 181 -7.63 17.47 6.29
N GLY A 182 -6.70 17.86 7.17
CA GLY A 182 -6.98 17.96 8.60
C GLY A 182 -8.00 19.05 8.91
N PRO A 183 -8.77 18.92 10.00
CA PRO A 183 -8.74 17.84 11.00
C PRO A 183 -9.57 16.59 10.61
N THR A 184 -10.20 16.57 9.44
CA THR A 184 -11.25 15.62 9.08
C THR A 184 -10.67 14.28 8.55
N VAL A 185 -9.59 14.34 7.76
CA VAL A 185 -8.96 13.16 7.16
C VAL A 185 -7.54 13.01 7.67
N ARG A 186 -7.20 11.81 8.13
CA ARG A 186 -5.83 11.45 8.50
C ARG A 186 -5.09 10.94 7.26
N VAL A 187 -3.84 11.35 7.10
CA VAL A 187 -2.98 10.87 6.01
C VAL A 187 -1.65 10.41 6.58
N ASN A 188 -1.30 9.14 6.39
CA ASN A 188 -0.08 8.55 6.94
C ASN A 188 0.66 7.71 5.92
N THR A 189 1.94 7.52 6.14
CA THR A 189 2.78 6.58 5.39
C THR A 189 2.91 5.27 6.17
N LEU A 190 2.67 4.16 5.48
CA LEU A 190 3.10 2.82 5.89
C LEU A 190 4.37 2.50 5.11
N MET A 191 5.52 2.58 5.79
CA MET A 191 6.82 2.29 5.17
C MET A 191 7.14 0.82 5.30
N ALA A 192 7.08 0.10 4.19
CA ALA A 192 7.41 -1.32 4.12
C ALA A 192 8.91 -1.53 3.86
N GLY A 193 9.50 -2.49 4.55
CA GLY A 193 10.80 -3.08 4.22
C GLY A 193 10.69 -4.13 3.11
N PRO A 194 11.69 -4.99 2.96
CA PRO A 194 11.60 -6.13 2.06
C PRO A 194 10.64 -7.18 2.64
N PHE A 195 9.63 -7.56 1.85
CA PHE A 195 8.69 -8.63 2.14
C PHE A 195 8.76 -9.71 1.06
N LEU A 196 8.72 -10.99 1.45
CA LEU A 196 8.64 -12.13 0.53
C LEU A 196 7.20 -12.32 0.02
N PRO A 197 6.93 -12.87 -1.17
CA PRO A 197 7.80 -13.22 -2.31
C PRO A 197 7.71 -12.24 -3.50
N ASP A 198 6.90 -11.15 -3.47
CA ASP A 198 6.65 -10.37 -4.68
C ASP A 198 7.83 -9.48 -5.12
N ILE A 199 8.57 -8.93 -4.15
CA ILE A 199 9.76 -8.10 -4.44
C ILE A 199 10.97 -8.98 -4.76
N SER A 200 11.12 -10.15 -4.14
CA SER A 200 12.24 -11.05 -4.38
C SER A 200 12.30 -11.56 -5.82
N LYS A 201 11.14 -11.70 -6.48
CA LYS A 201 11.08 -12.07 -7.91
C LYS A 201 11.61 -10.99 -8.85
N ALA A 202 11.54 -9.71 -8.42
CA ALA A 202 12.01 -8.60 -9.23
C ALA A 202 13.52 -8.31 -9.00
N TRP A 203 14.07 -8.73 -7.86
CA TRP A 203 15.43 -8.37 -7.45
C TRP A 203 16.43 -9.54 -7.51
N ASP A 204 16.03 -10.68 -8.05
CA ASP A 204 16.88 -11.85 -8.26
C ASP A 204 17.85 -12.14 -7.08
N PHE A 205 17.28 -12.33 -5.89
CA PHE A 205 18.07 -12.78 -4.73
C PHE A 205 18.52 -14.26 -4.86
N GLY A 206 18.30 -14.89 -6.05
CA GLY A 206 18.59 -16.28 -6.33
C GLY A 206 17.74 -17.24 -5.49
N ASP A 207 18.07 -18.53 -5.57
CA ASP A 207 17.41 -19.60 -4.79
C ASP A 207 17.55 -19.42 -3.26
N GLN A 208 18.40 -18.50 -2.81
CA GLN A 208 18.61 -18.17 -1.40
C GLN A 208 17.42 -17.48 -0.73
N ALA A 209 16.51 -16.88 -1.51
CA ALA A 209 15.27 -16.30 -0.98
C ALA A 209 14.23 -17.36 -0.54
N SER A 210 14.41 -18.62 -0.94
CA SER A 210 13.50 -19.73 -0.58
C SER A 210 13.70 -20.24 0.85
N ASP A 211 14.86 -19.98 1.47
CA ASP A 211 15.14 -20.36 2.85
C ASP A 211 14.89 -19.18 3.81
N ALA A 212 13.60 -18.83 3.92
CA ALA A 212 13.13 -17.68 4.74
C ALA A 212 13.43 -17.85 6.26
N THR A 213 14.01 -18.96 6.67
CA THR A 213 14.39 -19.25 8.05
C THR A 213 15.83 -18.91 8.38
N GLY A 214 16.61 -18.35 7.43
CA GLY A 214 18.06 -18.13 7.46
C GLY A 214 18.63 -17.31 8.61
N TYR A 215 18.26 -17.60 9.82
CA TYR A 215 18.98 -17.14 11.01
C TYR A 215 20.39 -17.75 11.01
N GLY A 216 21.39 -16.94 10.70
CA GLY A 216 22.81 -17.30 10.94
C GLY A 216 23.58 -17.88 9.75
N SER A 217 23.09 -17.79 8.51
CA SER A 217 23.87 -18.17 7.32
C SER A 217 24.76 -16.99 6.87
N GLU A 218 26.03 -17.22 6.58
CA GLU A 218 26.97 -16.23 6.03
C GLU A 218 26.50 -15.65 4.66
N THR A 219 25.50 -16.27 4.05
CA THR A 219 24.90 -15.91 2.76
C THR A 219 23.53 -15.19 2.89
N ASN A 220 23.06 -14.92 4.12
CA ASN A 220 21.77 -14.25 4.31
C ASN A 220 21.85 -12.77 3.88
N PRO A 221 21.18 -12.33 2.80
CA PRO A 221 21.22 -10.95 2.33
C PRO A 221 20.58 -9.97 3.32
N PHE A 222 19.82 -10.45 4.29
CA PHE A 222 19.14 -9.66 5.32
C PHE A 222 19.85 -9.68 6.68
N ALA A 223 21.05 -10.27 6.79
CA ALA A 223 21.78 -10.38 8.05
C ALA A 223 22.09 -9.01 8.70
N HIS A 224 22.12 -7.95 7.90
CA HIS A 224 22.34 -6.58 8.38
C HIS A 224 21.07 -5.91 8.93
N PHE A 225 19.88 -6.53 8.80
CA PHE A 225 18.66 -6.06 9.44
C PHE A 225 18.64 -6.50 10.91
N PRO A 226 18.15 -5.66 11.85
CA PRO A 226 18.01 -6.08 13.24
C PRO A 226 17.18 -7.36 13.43
N LEU A 227 16.12 -7.58 12.62
CA LEU A 227 15.37 -8.82 12.65
C LEU A 227 15.99 -9.96 11.83
N GLY A 228 17.10 -9.72 11.12
CA GLY A 228 17.88 -10.73 10.39
C GLY A 228 17.16 -11.43 9.24
N ARG A 229 16.02 -10.93 8.79
CA ARG A 229 15.21 -11.55 7.73
C ARG A 229 14.31 -10.55 7.01
N ALA A 230 13.83 -10.95 5.85
CA ALA A 230 12.68 -10.26 5.23
C ALA A 230 11.38 -10.52 6.01
N GLY A 231 10.40 -9.64 5.88
CA GLY A 231 9.06 -9.81 6.41
C GLY A 231 8.24 -10.81 5.59
N ASN A 232 7.36 -11.56 6.24
CA ASN A 232 6.31 -12.31 5.55
C ASN A 232 5.12 -11.37 5.27
N PRO A 233 4.43 -11.48 4.12
CA PRO A 233 3.34 -10.58 3.77
C PRO A 233 2.29 -10.34 4.86
N PRO A 234 1.84 -11.34 5.66
CA PRO A 234 0.91 -11.09 6.75
C PRO A 234 1.44 -10.19 7.88
N GLU A 235 2.76 -10.01 8.02
CA GLU A 235 3.33 -9.18 9.09
C GLU A 235 3.09 -7.67 8.88
N ILE A 236 2.64 -7.25 7.68
CA ILE A 236 2.23 -5.87 7.43
C ILE A 236 0.86 -5.53 8.03
N ILE A 237 0.02 -6.55 8.32
CA ILE A 237 -1.39 -6.40 8.65
C ILE A 237 -1.59 -5.54 9.89
N GLY A 238 -0.85 -5.78 10.96
CA GLY A 238 -1.02 -5.04 12.22
C GLY A 238 -0.83 -3.53 12.05
N ALA A 239 0.23 -3.14 11.32
CA ALA A 239 0.52 -1.74 11.02
C ALA A 239 -0.54 -1.11 10.08
N ALA A 240 -1.01 -1.87 9.09
CA ALA A 240 -2.04 -1.43 8.17
C ALA A 240 -3.39 -1.22 8.89
N LEU A 241 -3.85 -2.18 9.69
CA LEU A 241 -5.10 -2.07 10.45
C LEU A 241 -5.05 -0.91 11.45
N PHE A 242 -3.90 -0.69 12.12
CA PHE A 242 -3.71 0.48 12.99
C PHE A 242 -4.00 1.79 12.22
N LEU A 243 -3.45 1.96 11.03
CA LEU A 243 -3.66 3.18 10.24
C LEU A 243 -5.07 3.26 9.62
N MET A 244 -5.72 2.13 9.32
CA MET A 244 -7.08 2.08 8.76
C MET A 244 -8.16 2.42 9.79
N SER A 245 -7.93 2.09 11.05
CA SER A 245 -8.93 2.10 12.12
C SER A 245 -8.82 3.32 13.04
N ASP A 246 -9.74 3.43 13.98
CA ASP A 246 -9.76 4.49 15.00
C ASP A 246 -8.65 4.32 16.06
N ALA A 247 -7.94 3.17 16.06
CA ALA A 247 -6.72 2.99 16.87
C ALA A 247 -5.64 4.05 16.57
N SER A 248 -5.67 4.66 15.38
CA SER A 248 -4.77 5.75 14.98
C SER A 248 -5.46 7.12 14.89
N SER A 249 -6.53 7.35 15.65
CA SER A 249 -7.33 8.59 15.61
C SER A 249 -6.52 9.88 15.89
N PHE A 250 -5.40 9.78 16.60
CA PHE A 250 -4.49 10.90 16.86
C PHE A 250 -3.16 10.82 16.10
N THR A 251 -3.16 10.09 14.94
CA THR A 251 -1.96 9.89 14.11
C THR A 251 -2.23 10.38 12.69
N THR A 252 -1.55 11.46 12.29
CA THR A 252 -1.57 12.00 10.92
C THR A 252 -0.24 12.64 10.57
N GLY A 253 0.13 12.67 9.29
CA GLY A 253 1.42 13.17 8.79
C GLY A 253 2.61 12.29 9.18
N SER A 254 2.40 11.09 9.69
CA SER A 254 3.41 10.23 10.27
C SER A 254 3.88 9.13 9.31
N ILE A 255 5.09 8.64 9.57
CA ILE A 255 5.66 7.46 8.91
C ILE A 255 5.71 6.32 9.93
N LEU A 256 4.89 5.31 9.72
CA LEU A 256 4.93 4.05 10.48
C LEU A 256 5.80 3.04 9.73
N ARG A 257 6.87 2.58 10.35
CA ARG A 257 7.83 1.65 9.74
C ARG A 257 7.46 0.20 10.09
N ALA A 258 7.42 -0.65 9.07
CA ALA A 258 7.31 -2.11 9.15
C ALA A 258 8.39 -2.71 8.24
N ASP A 259 9.64 -2.64 8.67
CA ASP A 259 10.82 -2.85 7.83
C ASP A 259 11.92 -3.71 8.47
N GLY A 260 11.62 -4.40 9.56
CA GLY A 260 12.59 -5.23 10.27
C GLY A 260 13.73 -4.45 10.94
N GLY A 261 13.56 -3.13 11.11
CA GLY A 261 14.51 -2.26 11.76
C GLY A 261 15.66 -1.80 10.85
N LEU A 262 15.44 -1.77 9.53
CA LEU A 262 16.48 -1.30 8.58
C LEU A 262 17.04 0.06 9.06
N PRO A 263 18.38 0.13 9.30
CA PRO A 263 19.04 1.29 9.92
C PRO A 263 19.07 2.51 9.01
#